data_ea4c090539541a116c588ddfb4b88956
#
_entry.id   ea4c090539541a116c588ddfb4b88956
#
_cell.length_a   1.000
_cell.length_b   1.000
_cell.length_c   1.000
_cell.angle_alpha   90.00
_cell.angle_beta   90.00
_cell.angle_gamma   90.00
#
_symmetry.space_group_name_H-M   'P 1'
#
loop_
_entity.id
_entity.type
_entity.pdbx_description
1 polymer ?
#
loop_
_entity_poly.entity_id
_entity_poly.type
_entity_poly.pdbx_seq_one_letter_code
_entity_poly.pdbx_strand_id
1 'polypeptide(L)'
;MAKITWADGAGGTITAAGKELEFCCYGPKPEEAPTVVMLHEGLGSVSMWQGFPEKLARATGFGVFAYSRAGYGQSDSVDLPRPLDYMSREALESLPDVLDAIGFKRGILLGHSDGASIAAIYTGSVEDFR
;
A
#
# COMPACT_ATOMS: atom_id res chain seq x y z
N MET A 1 -13.02 1.52 -11.02
CA MET A 1 -11.55 1.63 -11.00
C MET A 1 -10.91 0.40 -11.62
N ALA A 2 -9.93 0.61 -12.47
CA ALA A 2 -9.21 -0.49 -13.10
C ALA A 2 -8.31 -1.18 -12.07
N LYS A 3 -8.34 -2.51 -12.07
CA LYS A 3 -7.45 -3.30 -11.20
C LYS A 3 -6.11 -3.51 -11.89
N ILE A 4 -5.06 -3.65 -11.08
CA ILE A 4 -3.74 -3.96 -11.62
C ILE A 4 -3.70 -5.40 -12.12
N THR A 5 -2.74 -5.67 -13.00
CA THR A 5 -2.36 -7.04 -13.34
C THR A 5 -1.25 -7.46 -12.39
N TRP A 6 -1.57 -8.36 -11.47
CA TRP A 6 -0.60 -8.83 -10.49
C TRP A 6 0.34 -9.84 -11.14
N ALA A 7 1.63 -9.58 -11.04
CA ALA A 7 2.67 -10.52 -11.46
C ALA A 7 3.83 -10.42 -10.48
N ASP A 8 4.39 -11.56 -10.10
CA ASP A 8 5.50 -11.62 -9.15
C ASP A 8 6.69 -10.81 -9.67
N GLY A 9 7.11 -9.83 -8.88
CA GLY A 9 8.21 -8.93 -9.23
C GLY A 9 7.81 -7.76 -10.12
N ALA A 10 6.52 -7.56 -10.36
CA ALA A 10 6.05 -6.47 -11.20
C ALA A 10 5.99 -5.16 -10.42
N GLY A 11 6.04 -4.07 -11.16
CA GLY A 11 5.82 -2.72 -10.65
C GLY A 11 5.01 -1.92 -11.66
N GLY A 12 4.58 -0.74 -11.24
CA GLY A 12 3.79 0.13 -12.09
C GLY A 12 3.15 1.24 -11.28
N THR A 13 2.01 1.72 -11.75
CA THR A 13 1.24 2.74 -11.06
C THR A 13 -0.21 2.32 -10.91
N ILE A 14 -0.84 2.81 -9.84
CA ILE A 14 -2.28 2.70 -9.60
C ILE A 14 -2.84 4.08 -9.32
N THR A 15 -4.13 4.26 -9.53
CA THR A 15 -4.81 5.50 -9.16
C THR A 15 -5.58 5.28 -7.87
N ALA A 16 -5.35 6.14 -6.88
CA ALA A 16 -6.07 6.12 -5.62
C ALA A 16 -6.26 7.55 -5.14
N ALA A 17 -7.48 7.88 -4.73
CA ALA A 17 -7.87 9.22 -4.29
C ALA A 17 -7.43 10.30 -5.29
N GLY A 18 -7.55 10.03 -6.58
CA GLY A 18 -7.21 10.97 -7.66
C GLY A 18 -5.72 11.14 -7.93
N LYS A 19 -4.85 10.35 -7.31
CA LYS A 19 -3.40 10.42 -7.49
C LYS A 19 -2.86 9.14 -8.12
N GLU A 20 -1.82 9.27 -8.94
CA GLU A 20 -1.09 8.11 -9.43
C GLU A 20 0.02 7.75 -8.45
N LEU A 21 0.03 6.50 -7.99
CA LEU A 21 0.95 6.00 -6.96
C LEU A 21 1.77 4.86 -7.54
N GLU A 22 3.10 4.92 -7.32
CA GLU A 22 3.96 3.82 -7.73
C GLU A 22 3.80 2.64 -6.78
N PHE A 23 3.95 1.42 -7.32
CA PHE A 23 3.89 0.21 -6.51
C PHE A 23 4.88 -0.84 -7.01
N CYS A 24 5.10 -1.83 -6.16
CA CYS A 24 5.70 -3.11 -6.55
C CYS A 24 4.94 -4.23 -5.86
N CYS A 25 4.96 -5.43 -6.45
CA CYS A 25 4.33 -6.59 -5.86
C CYS A 25 5.18 -7.83 -6.07
N TYR A 26 5.07 -8.76 -5.13
CA TYR A 26 5.80 -10.02 -5.13
C TYR A 26 4.89 -11.13 -4.63
N GLY A 27 5.19 -12.36 -5.04
CA GLY A 27 4.47 -13.54 -4.60
C GLY A 27 3.13 -13.73 -5.29
N PRO A 28 2.29 -14.63 -4.76
CA PRO A 28 1.01 -14.97 -5.38
C PRO A 28 0.03 -13.80 -5.31
N LYS A 29 -0.92 -13.79 -6.25
CA LYS A 29 -1.96 -12.75 -6.31
C LYS A 29 -2.97 -12.91 -5.18
N PRO A 30 -3.77 -11.86 -4.89
CA PRO A 30 -4.70 -11.87 -3.75
C PRO A 30 -5.70 -13.02 -3.73
N GLU A 31 -6.08 -13.55 -4.90
CA GLU A 31 -7.02 -14.67 -5.00
C GLU A 31 -6.39 -15.99 -4.55
N GLU A 32 -5.06 -16.08 -4.52
CA GLU A 32 -4.35 -17.34 -4.25
C GLU A 32 -3.78 -17.45 -2.84
N ALA A 33 -3.53 -16.33 -2.18
CA ALA A 33 -2.94 -16.31 -0.84
C ALA A 33 -3.24 -14.98 -0.15
N PRO A 34 -3.08 -14.89 1.18
CA PRO A 34 -3.17 -13.60 1.87
C PRO A 34 -2.15 -12.61 1.31
N THR A 35 -2.48 -11.34 1.40
CA THR A 35 -1.63 -10.24 0.90
C THR A 35 -1.15 -9.39 2.06
N VAL A 36 0.16 -9.11 2.11
CA VAL A 36 0.73 -8.12 3.02
C VAL A 36 0.81 -6.80 2.27
N VAL A 37 0.11 -5.80 2.76
CA VAL A 37 0.17 -4.44 2.20
C VAL A 37 1.10 -3.60 3.07
N MET A 38 2.17 -3.09 2.49
CA MET A 38 3.22 -2.40 3.21
C MET A 38 3.05 -0.89 3.11
N LEU A 39 3.03 -0.25 4.28
CA LEU A 39 2.83 1.19 4.43
C LEU A 39 4.12 1.79 4.98
N HIS A 40 4.80 2.60 4.16
CA HIS A 40 6.13 3.12 4.49
C HIS A 40 6.09 4.24 5.54
N GLU A 41 7.26 4.55 6.09
CA GLU A 41 7.44 5.63 7.06
C GLU A 41 7.30 7.01 6.43
N GLY A 42 7.38 8.07 7.25
CA GLY A 42 7.18 9.46 6.82
C GLY A 42 8.21 10.01 5.85
N LEU A 43 9.35 9.35 5.68
CA LEU A 43 10.37 9.70 4.70
C LEU A 43 10.65 8.55 3.73
N GLY A 44 9.76 7.58 3.66
CA GLY A 44 9.95 6.37 2.89
C GLY A 44 9.37 6.42 1.49
N SER A 45 9.48 5.30 0.81
CA SER A 45 8.92 5.05 -0.52
C SER A 45 9.04 3.56 -0.82
N VAL A 46 8.56 3.12 -1.98
CA VAL A 46 8.74 1.74 -2.43
C VAL A 46 10.23 1.36 -2.41
N SER A 47 11.09 2.20 -2.96
CA SER A 47 12.52 1.89 -3.07
C SER A 47 13.23 1.82 -1.71
N MET A 48 12.73 2.49 -0.70
CA MET A 48 13.34 2.49 0.64
C MET A 48 13.17 1.15 1.36
N TRP A 49 12.22 0.32 0.96
CA TRP A 49 12.10 -1.04 1.48
C TRP A 49 13.22 -1.95 0.99
N GLN A 50 13.89 -1.58 -0.10
CA GLN A 50 14.96 -2.37 -0.74
C GLN A 50 14.48 -3.78 -1.06
N GLY A 51 15.22 -4.82 -0.67
CA GLY A 51 14.83 -6.20 -0.95
C GLY A 51 13.87 -6.84 0.04
N PHE A 52 13.40 -6.09 1.05
CA PHE A 52 12.56 -6.65 2.09
C PHE A 52 11.20 -7.18 1.58
N PRO A 53 10.49 -6.47 0.69
CA PRO A 53 9.20 -6.99 0.19
C PRO A 53 9.34 -8.35 -0.49
N GLU A 54 10.36 -8.54 -1.33
CA GLU A 54 10.60 -9.81 -1.98
C GLU A 54 10.97 -10.90 -0.97
N LYS A 55 11.85 -10.61 -0.03
CA LYS A 55 12.24 -11.56 1.02
C LYS A 55 11.04 -11.98 1.86
N LEU A 56 10.16 -11.03 2.18
CA LEU A 56 8.95 -11.32 2.95
C LEU A 56 8.02 -12.26 2.17
N ALA A 57 7.83 -12.02 0.88
CA ALA A 57 7.01 -12.89 0.04
C ALA A 57 7.58 -14.30 -0.01
N ARG A 58 8.90 -14.45 -0.19
CA ARG A 58 9.55 -15.76 -0.24
C ARG A 58 9.47 -16.50 1.09
N ALA A 59 9.62 -15.78 2.21
CA ALA A 59 9.59 -16.38 3.54
C ALA A 59 8.19 -16.82 3.97
N THR A 60 7.15 -16.10 3.56
CA THR A 60 5.78 -16.35 4.00
C THR A 60 4.93 -17.15 3.01
N GLY A 61 5.27 -17.11 1.73
CA GLY A 61 4.40 -17.63 0.67
C GLY A 61 3.20 -16.72 0.42
N PHE A 62 3.11 -15.57 1.07
CA PHE A 62 2.04 -14.58 0.86
C PHE A 62 2.39 -13.64 -0.28
N GLY A 63 1.36 -13.02 -0.86
CA GLY A 63 1.57 -11.88 -1.73
C GLY A 63 2.01 -10.68 -0.91
N VAL A 64 2.89 -9.85 -1.47
CA VAL A 64 3.34 -8.62 -0.83
C VAL A 64 3.17 -7.47 -1.81
N PHE A 65 2.49 -6.42 -1.37
CA PHE A 65 2.25 -5.21 -2.14
C PHE A 65 2.78 -4.02 -1.36
N ALA A 66 3.64 -3.24 -2.01
CA ALA A 66 4.16 -2.01 -1.43
C ALA A 66 3.89 -0.86 -2.39
N TYR A 67 3.52 0.30 -1.87
CA TYR A 67 3.32 1.48 -2.68
C TYR A 67 3.89 2.71 -1.99
N SER A 68 4.21 3.71 -2.79
CA SER A 68 4.63 5.02 -2.28
C SER A 68 3.40 5.91 -2.17
N ARG A 69 3.13 6.44 -0.99
CA ARG A 69 2.02 7.37 -0.79
C ARG A 69 2.25 8.63 -1.63
N ALA A 70 1.18 9.37 -1.90
CA ALA A 70 1.27 10.62 -2.64
C ALA A 70 2.29 11.56 -1.96
N GLY A 71 3.17 12.16 -2.76
CA GLY A 71 4.26 13.00 -2.29
C GLY A 71 5.58 12.26 -2.06
N TYR A 72 5.62 10.94 -2.28
CA TYR A 72 6.80 10.12 -2.04
C TYR A 72 7.17 9.32 -3.28
N GLY A 73 8.46 8.96 -3.39
CA GLY A 73 8.97 8.16 -4.49
C GLY A 73 8.59 8.73 -5.84
N GLN A 74 8.11 7.87 -6.73
CA GLN A 74 7.67 8.26 -8.07
C GLN A 74 6.16 8.54 -8.14
N SER A 75 5.48 8.55 -7.00
CA SER A 75 4.06 8.88 -6.94
C SER A 75 3.82 10.37 -7.17
N ASP A 76 2.57 10.74 -7.52
CA ASP A 76 2.19 12.13 -7.71
C ASP A 76 2.49 12.96 -6.47
N SER A 77 2.80 14.23 -6.69
CA SER A 77 3.08 15.17 -5.61
C SER A 77 1.82 15.57 -4.86
N VAL A 78 2.01 16.18 -3.71
CA VAL A 78 0.92 16.74 -2.89
C VAL A 78 1.17 18.22 -2.68
N ASP A 79 0.10 18.96 -2.38
CA ASP A 79 0.21 20.36 -1.99
C ASP A 79 0.77 20.46 -0.57
N LEU A 80 1.68 21.41 -0.38
CA LEU A 80 2.26 21.70 0.94
C LEU A 80 1.77 23.05 1.45
N PRO A 81 1.62 23.19 2.78
CA PRO A 81 1.85 22.17 3.81
C PRO A 81 0.76 21.10 3.81
N ARG A 82 1.12 19.92 4.30
CA ARG A 82 0.13 18.83 4.48
C ARG A 82 -0.90 19.24 5.54
N PRO A 83 -2.17 18.83 5.39
CA PRO A 83 -3.16 19.06 6.45
C PRO A 83 -2.76 18.28 7.72
N LEU A 84 -3.22 18.77 8.88
CA LEU A 84 -2.88 18.13 10.15
C LEU A 84 -3.40 16.70 10.26
N ASP A 85 -4.47 16.38 9.53
CA ASP A 85 -5.10 15.06 9.52
C ASP A 85 -4.64 14.19 8.34
N TYR A 86 -3.43 14.42 7.82
CA TYR A 86 -2.97 13.72 6.61
C TYR A 86 -2.95 12.19 6.74
N MET A 87 -2.61 11.67 7.93
CA MET A 87 -2.61 10.22 8.14
C MET A 87 -4.01 9.65 8.14
N SER A 88 -4.98 10.37 8.70
CA SER A 88 -6.39 9.95 8.67
C SER A 88 -6.92 9.96 7.23
N ARG A 89 -6.57 10.96 6.45
CA ARG A 89 -6.97 11.01 5.04
C ARG A 89 -6.35 9.88 4.24
N GLU A 90 -5.09 9.55 4.48
CA GLU A 90 -4.46 8.39 3.83
C GLU A 90 -5.21 7.10 4.17
N ALA A 91 -5.53 6.91 5.44
CA ALA A 91 -6.21 5.70 5.89
C ALA A 91 -7.65 5.59 5.36
N LEU A 92 -8.36 6.71 5.26
CA LEU A 92 -9.79 6.69 4.98
C LEU A 92 -10.15 7.03 3.53
N GLU A 93 -9.23 7.64 2.77
CA GLU A 93 -9.46 8.04 1.39
C GLU A 93 -8.59 7.27 0.41
N SER A 94 -7.27 7.21 0.65
CA SER A 94 -6.33 6.57 -0.30
C SER A 94 -6.26 5.07 -0.13
N LEU A 95 -6.08 4.58 1.09
CA LEU A 95 -5.89 3.16 1.35
C LEU A 95 -7.06 2.29 0.88
N PRO A 96 -8.34 2.67 1.11
CA PRO A 96 -9.45 1.89 0.56
C PRO A 96 -9.36 1.72 -0.96
N ASP A 97 -9.01 2.79 -1.69
CA ASP A 97 -8.85 2.73 -3.15
C ASP A 97 -7.69 1.82 -3.55
N VAL A 98 -6.60 1.85 -2.79
CA VAL A 98 -5.45 0.96 -3.05
C VAL A 98 -5.87 -0.49 -2.87
N LEU A 99 -6.55 -0.82 -1.79
CA LEU A 99 -7.00 -2.20 -1.53
C LEU A 99 -7.95 -2.69 -2.62
N ASP A 100 -8.85 -1.83 -3.08
CA ASP A 100 -9.75 -2.17 -4.19
C ASP A 100 -8.97 -2.37 -5.49
N ALA A 101 -8.00 -1.51 -5.77
CA ALA A 101 -7.23 -1.57 -7.02
C ALA A 101 -6.43 -2.86 -7.15
N ILE A 102 -5.94 -3.42 -6.04
CA ILE A 102 -5.17 -4.68 -6.07
C ILE A 102 -6.07 -5.90 -5.96
N GLY A 103 -7.37 -5.73 -5.71
CA GLY A 103 -8.27 -6.86 -5.51
C GLY A 103 -8.04 -7.57 -4.17
N PHE A 104 -7.71 -6.80 -3.14
CA PHE A 104 -7.41 -7.34 -1.81
C PHE A 104 -8.55 -8.19 -1.29
N LYS A 105 -8.25 -9.43 -0.89
CA LYS A 105 -9.24 -10.39 -0.37
C LYS A 105 -9.12 -10.56 1.14
N ARG A 106 -7.90 -10.79 1.61
CA ARG A 106 -7.58 -10.94 3.03
C ARG A 106 -6.08 -10.73 3.20
N GLY A 107 -5.67 -10.31 4.38
CA GLY A 107 -4.25 -10.15 4.60
C GLY A 107 -3.91 -9.31 5.81
N ILE A 108 -2.78 -8.65 5.70
CA ILE A 108 -2.13 -7.94 6.79
C ILE A 108 -1.71 -6.56 6.30
N LEU A 109 -1.96 -5.55 7.11
CA LEU A 109 -1.36 -4.23 6.90
C LEU A 109 -0.09 -4.17 7.74
N LEU A 110 1.04 -3.99 7.07
CA LEU A 110 2.35 -3.87 7.72
C LEU A 110 2.83 -2.43 7.61
N GLY A 111 2.77 -1.70 8.70
CA GLY A 111 3.14 -0.29 8.72
C GLY A 111 4.40 -0.02 9.52
N HIS A 112 5.18 0.97 9.07
CA HIS A 112 6.36 1.46 9.75
C HIS A 112 6.19 2.95 10.03
N SER A 113 6.28 3.37 11.30
CA SER A 113 6.17 4.76 11.74
C SER A 113 4.81 5.37 11.29
N ASP A 114 4.80 6.40 10.43
CA ASP A 114 3.56 6.96 9.88
C ASP A 114 2.67 5.88 9.27
N GLY A 115 3.27 4.91 8.58
CA GLY A 115 2.54 3.79 8.01
C GLY A 115 1.84 2.94 9.07
N ALA A 116 2.46 2.75 10.23
CA ALA A 116 1.85 2.03 11.33
C ALA A 116 0.63 2.77 11.87
N SER A 117 0.71 4.09 11.98
CA SER A 117 -0.42 4.92 12.41
C SER A 117 -1.57 4.86 11.39
N ILE A 118 -1.24 4.91 10.10
CA ILE A 118 -2.23 4.79 9.03
C ILE A 118 -2.94 3.42 9.11
N ALA A 119 -2.18 2.35 9.29
CA ALA A 119 -2.74 1.00 9.44
C ALA A 119 -3.69 0.92 10.63
N ALA A 120 -3.31 1.51 11.77
CA ALA A 120 -4.12 1.52 12.98
C ALA A 120 -5.41 2.33 12.79
N ILE A 121 -5.32 3.47 12.14
CA ILE A 121 -6.50 4.32 11.85
C ILE A 121 -7.48 3.57 10.95
N TYR A 122 -6.98 2.94 9.90
CA TYR A 122 -7.82 2.17 8.97
C TYR A 122 -8.54 1.05 9.73
N THR A 123 -7.77 0.24 10.45
CA THR A 123 -8.30 -0.94 11.15
C THR A 123 -9.31 -0.56 12.22
N GLY A 124 -9.09 0.57 12.91
CA GLY A 124 -9.99 1.01 13.98
C GLY A 124 -11.19 1.80 13.50
N SER A 125 -11.18 2.32 12.27
CA SER A 125 -12.22 3.21 11.76
C SER A 125 -13.07 2.60 10.66
N VAL A 126 -12.58 1.59 9.95
CA VAL A 126 -13.25 1.00 8.79
C VAL A 126 -13.65 -0.44 9.11
N GLU A 127 -14.92 -0.77 8.88
CA GLU A 127 -15.38 -2.16 8.98
C GLU A 127 -14.97 -2.90 7.71
N ASP A 128 -13.82 -3.58 7.79
CA ASP A 128 -13.28 -4.38 6.70
C ASP A 128 -13.03 -5.79 7.24
N PHE A 129 -13.73 -6.75 6.70
CA PHE A 129 -13.68 -8.14 7.16
C PHE A 129 -12.74 -9.00 6.33
N ARG A 130 -11.92 -8.40 5.49
CA ARG A 130 -10.95 -9.10 4.64
C ARG A 130 -9.66 -9.45 5.36
#